data_ddb23054105347ac04a6747cf1af18db
#
_entry.id   ddb23054105347ac04a6747cf1af18db
#
_cell.length_a   1.000
_cell.length_b   1.000
_cell.length_c   1.000
_cell.angle_alpha   90.00
_cell.angle_beta   90.00
_cell.angle_gamma   90.00
#
_symmetry.space_group_name_H-M   'P 1'
#
loop_
_entity.id
_entity.type
_entity.pdbx_description
1 polymer ?
#
loop_
_entity_poly.entity_id
_entity_poly.type
_entity_poly.pdbx_seq_one_letter_code
_entity_poly.pdbx_strand_id
1 'polypeptide(L)'
;MLNFCSLYSGSSGNSLFVETENTRILVDAGMSCKKIEEALQSIEVNPSSINAILVTHEHSDHVKGISTISRKFDIPVFSTKETFEAMPAQTEKLSEKNINYFNPSEKFFINDLGILPFSIPHDAANPCGFNIIKDDK
;
A
#
# COMPACT_ATOMS: atom_id res chain seq x y z
N MET A 1 -18.12 -0.51 -8.31
CA MET A 1 -17.80 -1.93 -8.06
C MET A 1 -16.39 -2.03 -7.48
N LEU A 2 -16.19 -2.92 -6.56
CA LEU A 2 -14.89 -3.09 -5.89
C LEU A 2 -14.20 -4.32 -6.44
N ASN A 3 -13.01 -4.14 -7.02
CA ASN A 3 -12.22 -5.23 -7.60
C ASN A 3 -10.92 -5.43 -6.84
N PHE A 4 -10.53 -6.68 -6.68
CA PHE A 4 -9.28 -7.06 -6.03
C PHE A 4 -8.46 -7.94 -6.98
N CYS A 5 -7.16 -7.76 -6.94
CA CYS A 5 -6.23 -8.61 -7.70
C CYS A 5 -4.94 -8.78 -6.92
N SER A 6 -4.59 -10.02 -6.58
CA SER A 6 -3.29 -10.29 -5.95
C SER A 6 -2.23 -10.23 -7.04
N LEU A 7 -1.34 -9.25 -6.96
CA LEU A 7 -0.23 -9.13 -7.91
C LEU A 7 0.87 -10.13 -7.58
N TYR A 8 1.19 -10.24 -6.31
CA TYR A 8 2.20 -11.18 -5.80
C TYR A 8 1.81 -11.62 -4.40
N SER A 9 2.10 -12.88 -4.07
CA SER A 9 1.91 -13.40 -2.72
C SER A 9 2.99 -14.42 -2.41
N GLY A 10 3.47 -14.41 -1.16
CA GLY A 10 4.46 -15.37 -0.71
C GLY A 10 5.67 -14.69 -0.07
N SER A 11 6.68 -15.50 0.25
CA SER A 11 7.86 -15.01 0.97
C SER A 11 8.78 -14.14 0.11
N SER A 12 8.66 -14.17 -1.21
CA SER A 12 9.50 -13.36 -2.09
C SER A 12 8.89 -12.00 -2.39
N GLY A 13 7.65 -11.75 -1.99
CA GLY A 13 7.02 -10.44 -2.16
C GLY A 13 5.51 -10.52 -2.12
N ASN A 14 4.89 -9.44 -1.65
CA ASN A 14 3.43 -9.35 -1.53
C ASN A 14 2.96 -8.01 -2.04
N SER A 15 1.88 -8.01 -2.81
CA SER A 15 1.21 -6.79 -3.25
C SER A 15 -0.21 -7.14 -3.70
N LEU A 16 -1.17 -6.39 -3.21
CA LEU A 16 -2.58 -6.55 -3.56
C LEU A 16 -3.07 -5.27 -4.23
N PHE A 17 -3.71 -5.42 -5.38
CA PHE A 17 -4.31 -4.29 -6.10
C PHE A 17 -5.81 -4.25 -5.80
N VAL A 18 -6.32 -3.05 -5.49
CA VAL A 18 -7.73 -2.83 -5.19
C VAL A 18 -8.20 -1.62 -5.98
N GLU A 19 -9.36 -1.73 -6.65
CA GLU A 19 -9.87 -0.58 -7.39
C GLU A 19 -11.40 -0.47 -7.34
N THR A 20 -11.84 0.78 -7.46
CA THR A 20 -13.21 1.13 -7.80
C THR A 20 -13.18 1.90 -9.12
N GLU A 21 -14.32 2.44 -9.55
CA GLU A 21 -14.35 3.30 -10.74
C GLU A 21 -13.49 4.55 -10.57
N ASN A 22 -13.31 5.00 -9.32
CA ASN A 22 -12.65 6.28 -9.03
C ASN A 22 -11.31 6.18 -8.32
N THR A 23 -10.94 5.00 -7.82
CA THR A 23 -9.79 4.88 -6.93
C THR A 23 -9.04 3.59 -7.19
N ARG A 24 -7.72 3.69 -7.21
CA ARG A 24 -6.83 2.52 -7.33
C ARG A 24 -5.78 2.59 -6.25
N ILE A 25 -5.64 1.52 -5.47
CA ILE A 25 -4.64 1.46 -4.41
C ILE A 25 -3.87 0.14 -4.47
N LEU A 26 -2.66 0.18 -3.90
CA LEU A 26 -1.89 -1.02 -3.61
C LEU A 26 -1.86 -1.22 -2.10
N VAL A 27 -2.04 -2.47 -1.67
CA VAL A 27 -1.76 -2.86 -0.30
C VAL A 27 -0.43 -3.59 -0.33
N ASP A 28 0.60 -2.97 0.21
CA ASP A 28 1.98 -3.41 0.17
C ASP A 28 2.59 -3.37 -1.23
N ALA A 29 3.90 -3.28 -1.31
CA ALA A 29 4.65 -3.35 -2.55
C ALA A 29 6.00 -4.00 -2.24
N GLY A 30 5.95 -5.32 -2.02
CA GLY A 30 7.09 -6.09 -1.54
C GLY A 30 8.03 -6.58 -2.63
N MET A 31 7.80 -6.18 -3.88
CA MET A 31 8.64 -6.55 -5.01
C MET A 31 9.38 -5.32 -5.50
N SER A 32 10.37 -5.52 -6.38
CA SER A 32 11.03 -4.38 -7.02
C SER A 32 10.01 -3.56 -7.79
N CYS A 33 10.30 -2.27 -7.96
CA CYS A 33 9.43 -1.37 -8.72
C CYS A 33 9.15 -1.93 -10.11
N LYS A 34 10.19 -2.46 -10.79
CA LYS A 34 10.03 -3.04 -12.13
C LYS A 34 9.00 -4.15 -12.14
N LYS A 35 9.06 -5.06 -11.15
CA LYS A 35 8.13 -6.18 -11.11
C LYS A 35 6.70 -5.72 -10.80
N ILE A 36 6.54 -4.72 -9.93
CA ILE A 36 5.22 -4.16 -9.67
C ILE A 36 4.65 -3.52 -10.94
N GLU A 37 5.48 -2.76 -11.68
CA GLU A 37 5.04 -2.16 -12.93
C GLU A 37 4.62 -3.22 -13.94
N GLU A 38 5.39 -4.29 -14.07
CA GLU A 38 5.06 -5.38 -15.00
C GLU A 38 3.75 -6.05 -14.63
N ALA A 39 3.53 -6.28 -13.32
CA ALA A 39 2.30 -6.90 -12.86
C ALA A 39 1.09 -6.02 -13.14
N LEU A 40 1.20 -4.72 -12.87
CA LEU A 40 0.10 -3.78 -13.16
C LEU A 40 -0.18 -3.71 -14.66
N GLN A 41 0.86 -3.68 -15.49
CA GLN A 41 0.66 -3.66 -16.94
C GLN A 41 -0.01 -4.93 -17.43
N SER A 42 0.27 -6.07 -16.81
CA SER A 42 -0.35 -7.35 -17.23
C SER A 42 -1.86 -7.35 -16.99
N ILE A 43 -2.37 -6.49 -16.12
CA ILE A 43 -3.81 -6.32 -15.91
C ILE A 43 -4.31 -4.99 -16.48
N GLU A 44 -3.51 -4.39 -17.37
CA GLU A 44 -3.85 -3.18 -18.11
C GLU A 44 -4.08 -1.96 -17.20
N VAL A 45 -3.30 -1.88 -16.13
CA VAL A 45 -3.34 -0.74 -15.20
C VAL A 45 -2.07 0.07 -15.36
N ASN A 46 -2.23 1.37 -15.64
CA ASN A 46 -1.08 2.28 -15.71
C ASN A 46 -0.59 2.55 -14.28
N PRO A 47 0.69 2.30 -13.97
CA PRO A 47 1.19 2.55 -12.60
C PRO A 47 0.98 3.97 -12.12
N SER A 48 1.00 4.96 -13.02
CA SER A 48 0.78 6.36 -12.61
C SER A 48 -0.66 6.64 -12.17
N SER A 49 -1.59 5.69 -12.38
CA SER A 49 -2.97 5.87 -11.96
C SER A 49 -3.22 5.41 -10.51
N ILE A 50 -2.21 4.87 -9.84
CA ILE A 50 -2.37 4.42 -8.45
C ILE A 50 -2.46 5.64 -7.54
N ASN A 51 -3.51 5.70 -6.72
CA ASN A 51 -3.78 6.84 -5.84
C ASN A 51 -3.08 6.76 -4.51
N ALA A 52 -2.78 5.55 -4.03
CA ALA A 52 -2.16 5.38 -2.71
C ALA A 52 -1.59 3.98 -2.54
N ILE A 53 -0.63 3.87 -1.63
CA ILE A 53 -0.10 2.58 -1.19
C ILE A 53 -0.34 2.48 0.31
N LEU A 54 -1.01 1.41 0.73
CA LEU A 54 -1.23 1.12 2.15
C LEU A 54 -0.21 0.07 2.58
N VAL A 55 0.39 0.25 3.75
CA VAL A 55 1.42 -0.67 4.26
C VAL A 55 0.88 -1.43 5.45
N THR A 56 0.94 -2.77 5.40
CA THR A 56 0.48 -3.62 6.51
C THR A 56 1.52 -3.69 7.63
N HIS A 57 2.78 -3.88 7.28
CA HIS A 57 3.87 -3.96 8.25
C HIS A 57 5.21 -3.81 7.50
N GLU A 58 6.30 -3.72 8.26
CA GLU A 58 7.60 -3.27 7.72
C GLU A 58 8.49 -4.38 7.15
N HIS A 59 8.07 -5.63 7.13
CA HIS A 59 8.90 -6.72 6.61
C HIS A 59 9.19 -6.51 5.12
N SER A 60 10.40 -6.86 4.69
CA SER A 60 10.87 -6.52 3.34
C SER A 60 10.00 -7.10 2.24
N ASP A 61 9.41 -8.28 2.44
CA ASP A 61 8.52 -8.89 1.45
C ASP A 61 7.19 -8.15 1.32
N HIS A 62 6.99 -7.06 2.06
CA HIS A 62 5.83 -6.18 1.97
C HIS A 62 6.19 -4.74 1.58
N VAL A 63 7.45 -4.32 1.76
CA VAL A 63 7.81 -2.90 1.59
C VAL A 63 8.96 -2.65 0.62
N LYS A 64 9.57 -3.70 0.05
CA LYS A 64 10.80 -3.57 -0.71
C LYS A 64 10.74 -2.53 -1.84
N GLY A 65 9.63 -2.43 -2.55
CA GLY A 65 9.49 -1.52 -3.69
C GLY A 65 8.83 -0.19 -3.37
N ILE A 66 8.47 0.06 -2.12
CA ILE A 66 7.63 1.20 -1.78
C ILE A 66 8.28 2.54 -2.12
N SER A 67 9.53 2.77 -1.68
CA SER A 67 10.15 4.07 -1.89
C SER A 67 10.36 4.35 -3.37
N THR A 68 10.76 3.34 -4.13
CA THR A 68 11.04 3.51 -5.55
C THR A 68 9.77 3.82 -6.34
N ILE A 69 8.69 3.04 -6.11
CA ILE A 69 7.45 3.26 -6.86
C ILE A 69 6.78 4.55 -6.44
N SER A 70 6.82 4.89 -5.15
CA SER A 70 6.26 6.15 -4.66
C SER A 70 6.97 7.34 -5.30
N ARG A 71 8.29 7.34 -5.35
CA ARG A 71 9.04 8.44 -5.95
C ARG A 71 8.85 8.53 -7.46
N LYS A 72 8.82 7.37 -8.13
CA LYS A 72 8.72 7.35 -9.59
C LYS A 72 7.38 7.90 -10.07
N PHE A 73 6.31 7.60 -9.37
CA PHE A 73 4.96 7.97 -9.80
C PHE A 73 4.27 8.96 -8.85
N ASP A 74 5.01 9.47 -7.87
CA ASP A 74 4.49 10.46 -6.91
C ASP A 74 3.25 9.95 -6.18
N ILE A 75 3.34 8.76 -5.59
CA ILE A 75 2.21 8.09 -4.96
C ILE A 75 2.28 8.23 -3.44
N PRO A 76 1.22 8.73 -2.77
CA PRO A 76 1.19 8.79 -1.30
C PRO A 76 1.25 7.40 -0.67
N VAL A 77 1.98 7.30 0.45
CA VAL A 77 2.14 6.06 1.20
C VAL A 77 1.51 6.26 2.58
N PHE A 78 0.70 5.29 3.00
CA PHE A 78 -0.01 5.33 4.28
C PHE A 78 0.42 4.16 5.16
N SER A 79 0.85 4.45 6.37
CA SER A 79 1.27 3.43 7.35
C SER A 79 1.07 3.95 8.75
N THR A 80 1.18 3.06 9.75
CA THR A 80 1.33 3.56 11.12
C THR A 80 2.72 4.19 11.24
N LYS A 81 2.86 5.10 12.20
CA LYS A 81 4.15 5.73 12.46
C LYS A 81 5.20 4.69 12.84
N GLU A 82 4.81 3.72 13.70
CA GLU A 82 5.71 2.67 14.15
C GLU A 82 6.21 1.82 12.99
N THR A 83 5.32 1.45 12.08
CA THR A 83 5.71 0.68 10.90
C THR A 83 6.67 1.48 10.02
N PHE A 84 6.37 2.75 9.79
CA PHE A 84 7.25 3.59 8.97
C PHE A 84 8.64 3.69 9.58
N GLU A 85 8.73 3.92 10.89
CA GLU A 85 10.02 4.04 11.57
C GLU A 85 10.82 2.74 11.55
N ALA A 86 10.15 1.60 11.47
CA ALA A 86 10.80 0.29 11.45
C ALA A 86 11.16 -0.18 10.04
N MET A 87 10.79 0.57 8.99
CA MET A 87 11.10 0.18 7.62
C MET A 87 12.61 0.24 7.35
N PRO A 88 13.10 -0.62 6.42
CA PRO A 88 14.52 -0.57 6.06
C PRO A 88 14.95 0.81 5.56
N ALA A 89 16.26 1.10 5.70
CA ALA A 89 16.81 2.43 5.43
C ALA A 89 16.49 2.97 4.04
N GLN A 90 16.37 2.12 3.03
CA GLN A 90 16.06 2.60 1.67
C GLN A 90 14.70 3.28 1.58
N THR A 91 13.79 3.01 2.52
CA THR A 91 12.49 3.66 2.52
C THR A 91 12.54 5.08 3.08
N GLU A 92 13.63 5.45 3.75
CA GLU A 92 13.82 6.81 4.24
C GLU A 92 13.91 7.84 3.10
N LYS A 93 14.07 7.37 1.86
CA LYS A 93 14.12 8.25 0.70
C LYS A 93 12.75 8.68 0.19
N LEU A 94 11.68 8.30 0.89
CA LEU A 94 10.35 8.78 0.54
C LEU A 94 10.24 10.29 0.72
N SER A 95 9.53 10.94 -0.21
CA SER A 95 9.25 12.36 -0.08
C SER A 95 8.31 12.59 1.10
N GLU A 96 8.60 13.59 1.94
CA GLU A 96 7.77 13.88 3.11
C GLU A 96 6.32 14.14 2.75
N LYS A 97 6.07 14.77 1.61
CA LYS A 97 4.69 15.04 1.20
C LYS A 97 3.89 13.79 0.92
N ASN A 98 4.57 12.65 0.69
CA ASN A 98 3.92 11.39 0.42
C ASN A 98 3.87 10.45 1.61
N ILE A 99 4.33 10.90 2.77
CA ILE A 99 4.28 10.12 4.00
C ILE A 99 3.03 10.50 4.78
N ASN A 100 2.14 9.54 4.98
CA ASN A 100 0.89 9.76 5.70
C ASN A 100 0.75 8.71 6.78
N TYR A 101 0.40 9.14 7.98
CA TYR A 101 0.21 8.21 9.10
C TYR A 101 -1.27 7.99 9.36
N PHE A 102 -1.62 6.77 9.75
CA PHE A 102 -2.96 6.47 10.24
C PHE A 102 -2.85 5.78 11.59
N ASN A 103 -3.94 5.75 12.32
CA ASN A 103 -4.03 5.03 13.58
C ASN A 103 -4.95 3.82 13.40
N PRO A 104 -4.57 2.65 13.97
CA PRO A 104 -5.49 1.51 13.94
C PRO A 104 -6.82 1.90 14.60
N SER A 105 -7.91 1.38 14.06
CA SER A 105 -9.28 1.62 14.51
C SER A 105 -9.82 3.02 14.16
N GLU A 106 -9.07 3.84 13.43
CA GLU A 106 -9.56 5.13 12.94
C GLU A 106 -9.74 5.07 11.43
N LYS A 107 -10.99 5.22 11.00
CA LYS A 107 -11.31 5.16 9.57
C LYS A 107 -10.82 6.41 8.86
N PHE A 108 -10.28 6.22 7.65
CA PHE A 108 -9.95 7.34 6.78
C PHE A 108 -10.38 7.00 5.36
N PHE A 109 -10.33 7.99 4.47
CA PHE A 109 -10.79 7.80 3.09
C PHE A 109 -9.69 8.13 2.10
N ILE A 110 -9.65 7.33 1.03
CA ILE A 110 -8.89 7.63 -0.17
C ILE A 110 -9.94 7.71 -1.28
N ASN A 111 -10.28 8.93 -1.69
CA ASN A 111 -11.40 9.19 -2.60
C ASN A 111 -12.67 8.53 -2.06
N ASP A 112 -13.28 7.63 -2.83
CA ASP A 112 -14.52 6.95 -2.43
C ASP A 112 -14.30 5.69 -1.59
N LEU A 113 -13.03 5.33 -1.33
CA LEU A 113 -12.73 4.14 -0.52
C LEU A 113 -12.56 4.49 0.95
N GLY A 114 -13.38 3.89 1.80
CA GLY A 114 -13.20 3.94 3.23
C GLY A 114 -12.19 2.88 3.66
N ILE A 115 -11.22 3.28 4.47
CA ILE A 115 -10.18 2.39 4.96
C ILE A 115 -10.26 2.36 6.48
N LEU A 116 -10.50 1.18 7.04
CA LEU A 116 -10.51 1.00 8.48
C LEU A 116 -9.40 0.03 8.86
N PRO A 117 -8.25 0.54 9.34
CA PRO A 117 -7.16 -0.33 9.76
C PRO A 117 -7.47 -0.98 11.10
N PHE A 118 -6.96 -2.19 11.29
CA PHE A 118 -7.07 -2.88 12.58
C PHE A 118 -5.75 -3.59 12.87
N SER A 119 -5.39 -3.65 14.15
CA SER A 119 -4.16 -4.31 14.57
C SER A 119 -4.30 -5.82 14.47
N ILE A 120 -3.22 -6.49 14.07
CA ILE A 120 -3.19 -7.96 14.01
C ILE A 120 -2.00 -8.46 14.82
N PRO A 121 -2.09 -9.68 15.40
CA PRO A 121 -0.94 -10.27 16.08
C PRO A 121 0.06 -10.76 15.03
N HIS A 122 1.25 -10.17 15.05
CA HIS A 122 2.31 -10.52 14.11
C HIS A 122 3.63 -9.99 14.66
N ASP A 123 4.74 -10.54 14.20
CA ASP A 123 6.07 -10.15 14.64
C ASP A 123 6.53 -8.91 13.87
N ALA A 124 6.03 -7.77 14.27
CA ALA A 124 6.32 -6.49 13.61
C ALA A 124 6.01 -5.34 14.58
N ALA A 125 6.37 -4.12 14.21
CA ALA A 125 6.25 -2.95 15.08
C ALA A 125 4.78 -2.61 15.39
N ASN A 126 3.93 -2.57 14.36
CA ASN A 126 2.50 -2.31 14.55
C ASN A 126 1.75 -2.80 13.30
N PRO A 127 1.65 -4.13 13.15
CA PRO A 127 1.09 -4.69 11.93
C PRO A 127 -0.42 -4.48 11.87
N CYS A 128 -0.92 -4.17 10.68
CA CYS A 128 -2.33 -3.86 10.45
C CYS A 128 -2.89 -4.66 9.30
N GLY A 129 -4.17 -5.05 9.44
CA GLY A 129 -4.99 -5.41 8.32
C GLY A 129 -5.90 -4.24 7.98
N PHE A 130 -6.65 -4.34 6.89
CA PHE A 130 -7.53 -3.26 6.44
C PHE A 130 -8.90 -3.79 6.06
N ASN A 131 -9.93 -3.17 6.61
CA ASN A 131 -11.27 -3.30 6.05
C ASN A 131 -11.42 -2.19 5.01
N ILE A 132 -11.71 -2.57 3.79
CA ILE A 132 -11.83 -1.63 2.68
C ILE A 132 -13.29 -1.58 2.26
N ILE A 133 -13.89 -0.41 2.33
CA ILE A 133 -15.32 -0.23 2.14
C ILE A 133 -15.53 0.79 1.04
N LYS A 134 -16.23 0.39 -0.01
CA LYS A 134 -16.63 1.36 -1.03
C LYS A 134 -17.79 2.19 -0.46
N ASP A 135 -17.69 3.49 -0.62
CA ASP A 135 -18.78 4.40 -0.25
C ASP A 135 -19.82 4.32 -1.33
N ASP A 136 -20.90 3.62 -1.06
CA ASP A 136 -21.99 3.49 -2.02
C ASP A 136 -23.22 4.22 -1.55
N LYS A 137 -23.18 4.91 -0.83
CA LYS A 137 -24.25 5.61 -0.40
C LYS A 137 -25.21 5.76 -1.03
#